data_78210d973c0563b92b782e87539ee584
#
_entry.id   78210d973c0563b92b782e87539ee584
#
_cell.length_a   1.000
_cell.length_b   1.000
_cell.length_c   1.000
_cell.angle_alpha   90.00
_cell.angle_beta   90.00
_cell.angle_gamma   90.00
#
_symmetry.space_group_name_H-M   'P 1'
#
loop_
_entity.id
_entity.type
_entity.pdbx_description
1 polymer ?
#
loop_
_entity_poly.entity_id
_entity_poly.type
_entity_poly.pdbx_seq_one_letter_code
_entity_poly.pdbx_strand_id
1 'polypeptide(L)'
;MTDPAKAPSESVPEHRYTADVAGRIEQRWQDLWEEQGTFDAPNPVGPLAGEVPKDKLFVQDMFPYPSGSGLHVGHPLGYIATDVFARFHRMHGRNVLHALGYDAFGLPAEQYAVQTGTHPRSTTEANIANMRRQLRRLGLGHDRRRSLATTDVDFYHWTQWIFLQIFNSWYDVDQAKARPIVELEAAFASGERALEDGRDWASLTASERAGVLDSYRLVYESNSMVNWCPGLGTVLANEEVTADGRSDRGNFPVFRKNLRQWMMRITAYSDRLIDDLEYLDWPEKVKTMQRNWIGRSRGAQVSFSGIEVFTTRPDTLFGATYVVLAPEHELVDGLVAAEWPAEVPSSWTGGAASPGEAIAAYRASISAKSDLERQENKEKTGVFTGSYAENPVNGEQVPVFIADYVLTGYGTGAIMAVP
;
A
#
# COMPACT_ATOMS: atom_id res chain seq x y z
N MET A 1 4.10 62.41 -39.89
CA MET A 1 4.09 61.14 -39.18
C MET A 1 5.54 60.77 -38.97
N THR A 2 6.06 61.03 -37.77
CA THR A 2 7.43 60.77 -37.42
C THR A 2 7.50 59.36 -36.80
N ASP A 3 8.36 58.55 -37.36
CA ASP A 3 8.71 57.22 -36.95
C ASP A 3 9.21 57.22 -35.47
N PRO A 4 8.69 56.37 -34.55
CA PRO A 4 9.21 56.35 -33.18
C PRO A 4 10.58 55.66 -33.17
N ALA A 5 11.59 56.46 -32.88
CA ALA A 5 12.99 56.06 -32.71
C ALA A 5 13.10 54.79 -31.84
N LYS A 6 13.67 53.75 -32.40
CA LYS A 6 14.12 52.54 -31.74
C LYS A 6 15.04 52.92 -30.59
N ALA A 7 14.63 52.67 -29.37
CA ALA A 7 15.50 52.90 -28.21
C ALA A 7 16.83 52.16 -28.38
N PRO A 8 17.98 52.77 -28.03
CA PRO A 8 19.27 52.13 -28.20
C PRO A 8 19.28 50.83 -27.35
N SER A 9 19.63 49.72 -27.99
CA SER A 9 19.88 48.46 -27.26
C SER A 9 20.95 48.73 -26.24
N GLU A 10 20.61 48.70 -24.94
CA GLU A 10 21.59 48.73 -23.87
C GLU A 10 22.63 47.65 -24.15
N SER A 11 23.86 48.01 -24.45
CA SER A 11 24.97 47.07 -24.61
C SER A 11 25.15 46.35 -23.30
N VAL A 12 24.86 45.06 -23.27
CA VAL A 12 25.10 44.19 -22.08
C VAL A 12 26.59 44.29 -21.77
N PRO A 13 26.99 44.70 -20.50
CA PRO A 13 28.40 44.74 -20.13
C PRO A 13 29.12 43.42 -20.45
N GLU A 14 30.33 43.52 -20.98
CA GLU A 14 31.14 42.37 -21.46
C GLU A 14 31.30 41.24 -20.41
N HIS A 15 31.22 41.58 -19.13
CA HIS A 15 31.36 40.65 -18.01
C HIS A 15 30.05 40.32 -17.26
N ARG A 16 28.90 40.70 -17.81
CA ARG A 16 27.63 40.38 -17.18
C ARG A 16 27.33 38.89 -17.32
N TYR A 17 27.03 38.21 -16.21
CA TYR A 17 26.58 36.82 -16.18
C TYR A 17 25.16 36.74 -16.76
N THR A 18 25.03 36.29 -17.99
CA THR A 18 23.75 36.16 -18.71
C THR A 18 23.31 34.68 -18.73
N ALA A 19 22.05 34.42 -19.02
CA ALA A 19 21.53 33.05 -19.21
C ALA A 19 22.31 32.23 -20.25
N ASP A 20 22.77 32.87 -21.34
CA ASP A 20 23.59 32.21 -22.37
C ASP A 20 24.99 31.86 -21.87
N VAL A 21 25.59 32.75 -21.10
CA VAL A 21 26.91 32.49 -20.47
C VAL A 21 26.77 31.38 -19.45
N ALA A 22 25.74 31.45 -18.58
CA ALA A 22 25.43 30.40 -17.61
C ALA A 22 25.25 29.03 -18.31
N GLY A 23 24.40 28.96 -19.33
CA GLY A 23 24.13 27.75 -20.06
C GLY A 23 25.38 27.10 -20.67
N ARG A 24 26.30 27.92 -21.26
CA ARG A 24 27.55 27.41 -21.81
C ARG A 24 28.50 26.87 -20.74
N ILE A 25 28.62 27.56 -19.62
CA ILE A 25 29.48 27.14 -18.49
C ILE A 25 28.93 25.84 -17.90
N GLU A 26 27.65 25.79 -17.61
CA GLU A 26 27.00 24.61 -17.03
C GLU A 26 27.15 23.38 -17.94
N GLN A 27 26.88 23.49 -19.23
CA GLN A 27 27.03 22.38 -20.18
C GLN A 27 28.47 21.89 -20.24
N ARG A 28 29.46 22.81 -20.34
CA ARG A 28 30.87 22.45 -20.34
C ARG A 28 31.28 21.66 -19.09
N TRP A 29 30.82 22.07 -17.91
CA TRP A 29 31.14 21.36 -16.67
C TRP A 29 30.42 20.02 -16.58
N GLN A 30 29.17 19.92 -17.02
CA GLN A 30 28.44 18.67 -17.06
C GLN A 30 29.10 17.65 -18.03
N ASP A 31 29.58 18.08 -19.17
CA ASP A 31 30.34 17.26 -20.12
C ASP A 31 31.64 16.78 -19.50
N LEU A 32 32.38 17.67 -18.84
CA LEU A 32 33.64 17.34 -18.16
C LEU A 32 33.45 16.35 -17.01
N TRP A 33 32.44 16.53 -16.19
CA TRP A 33 32.12 15.60 -15.10
C TRP A 33 31.76 14.20 -15.62
N GLU A 34 31.06 14.14 -16.74
CA GLU A 34 30.72 12.87 -17.39
C GLU A 34 31.96 12.18 -17.95
N GLU A 35 32.81 12.92 -18.66
CA GLU A 35 34.07 12.42 -19.24
C GLU A 35 35.04 11.91 -18.14
N GLN A 36 35.15 12.61 -17.04
CA GLN A 36 36.02 12.28 -15.92
C GLN A 36 35.45 11.25 -14.95
N GLY A 37 34.16 10.87 -15.09
CA GLY A 37 33.48 10.01 -14.11
C GLY A 37 33.43 10.62 -12.70
N THR A 38 33.28 11.95 -12.59
CA THR A 38 33.39 12.68 -11.31
C THR A 38 32.42 12.17 -10.24
N PHE A 39 31.25 11.65 -10.65
CA PHE A 39 30.22 11.13 -9.76
C PHE A 39 30.12 9.60 -9.74
N ASP A 40 31.05 8.95 -10.38
CA ASP A 40 31.09 7.50 -10.49
C ASP A 40 31.47 6.87 -9.15
N ALA A 41 30.69 5.89 -8.69
CA ALA A 41 30.98 5.11 -7.50
C ALA A 41 31.44 3.70 -7.89
N PRO A 42 32.67 3.28 -7.56
CA PRO A 42 33.19 1.97 -7.92
C PRO A 42 32.54 0.86 -7.08
N ASN A 43 32.47 -0.34 -7.69
CA ASN A 43 32.15 -1.58 -6.99
C ASN A 43 33.46 -2.31 -6.61
N PRO A 44 33.45 -3.18 -5.58
CA PRO A 44 34.59 -4.03 -5.29
C PRO A 44 34.82 -5.11 -6.36
N VAL A 45 33.77 -5.49 -7.08
CA VAL A 45 33.79 -6.53 -8.12
C VAL A 45 32.81 -6.22 -9.26
N GLY A 46 32.96 -6.92 -10.39
CA GLY A 46 32.02 -6.84 -11.53
C GLY A 46 32.34 -5.71 -12.53
N PRO A 47 31.41 -5.38 -13.43
CA PRO A 47 31.63 -4.45 -14.54
C PRO A 47 32.01 -3.02 -14.11
N LEU A 48 31.62 -2.61 -12.91
CA LEU A 48 31.95 -1.29 -12.33
C LEU A 48 33.04 -1.40 -11.25
N ALA A 49 33.86 -2.46 -11.29
CA ALA A 49 34.95 -2.68 -10.32
C ALA A 49 35.96 -1.56 -10.36
N GLY A 50 36.48 -1.19 -9.18
CA GLY A 50 37.52 -0.20 -9.00
C GLY A 50 38.00 -0.16 -7.56
N GLU A 51 38.92 0.76 -7.26
CA GLU A 51 39.35 0.99 -5.89
C GLU A 51 38.20 1.59 -5.09
N VAL A 52 37.74 0.87 -4.06
CA VAL A 52 36.60 1.27 -3.23
C VAL A 52 37.10 1.89 -1.93
N PRO A 53 36.91 3.20 -1.69
CA PRO A 53 37.19 3.84 -0.41
C PRO A 53 36.44 3.15 0.73
N LYS A 54 37.07 3.08 1.92
CA LYS A 54 36.47 2.39 3.09
C LYS A 54 35.23 3.07 3.61
N ASP A 55 35.23 4.41 3.63
CA ASP A 55 34.10 5.22 4.14
C ASP A 55 33.04 5.37 3.04
N LYS A 56 31.97 4.62 3.16
CA LYS A 56 30.90 4.53 2.15
C LYS A 56 29.68 5.30 2.62
N LEU A 57 29.01 5.94 1.66
CA LEU A 57 27.72 6.58 1.88
C LEU A 57 26.79 6.26 0.71
N PHE A 58 25.61 5.75 1.02
CA PHE A 58 24.53 5.55 0.05
C PHE A 58 23.47 6.63 0.22
N VAL A 59 23.22 7.41 -0.83
CA VAL A 59 22.22 8.48 -0.87
C VAL A 59 21.14 8.07 -1.86
N GLN A 60 19.90 8.05 -1.40
CA GLN A 60 18.74 7.71 -2.20
C GLN A 60 17.79 8.90 -2.36
N ASP A 61 17.22 9.02 -3.54
CA ASP A 61 16.10 9.89 -3.85
C ASP A 61 14.86 9.06 -4.16
N MET A 62 13.69 9.65 -3.96
CA MET A 62 12.48 9.12 -4.55
C MET A 62 12.55 9.34 -6.07
N PHE A 63 12.68 8.26 -6.82
CA PHE A 63 12.80 8.32 -8.27
C PHE A 63 11.48 8.70 -8.96
N PRO A 64 11.53 9.47 -10.08
CA PRO A 64 10.37 10.03 -10.70
C PRO A 64 9.53 8.98 -11.44
N TYR A 65 8.24 9.24 -11.52
CA TYR A 65 7.28 8.52 -12.34
C TYR A 65 7.29 9.11 -13.76
N PRO A 66 7.68 8.37 -14.82
CA PRO A 66 7.71 8.89 -16.19
C PRO A 66 6.31 8.90 -16.85
N SER A 67 5.28 9.27 -16.10
CA SER A 67 3.87 9.32 -16.53
C SER A 67 3.52 10.57 -17.33
N GLY A 68 4.38 11.57 -17.30
CA GLY A 68 4.19 12.84 -17.99
C GLY A 68 5.38 13.19 -18.88
N SER A 69 5.22 14.25 -19.68
CA SER A 69 6.23 14.70 -20.66
C SER A 69 7.51 15.30 -20.04
N GLY A 70 7.61 15.35 -18.70
CA GLY A 70 8.78 15.86 -18.00
C GLY A 70 8.62 16.00 -16.49
N LEU A 71 9.66 16.53 -15.85
CA LEU A 71 9.68 16.80 -14.43
C LEU A 71 8.78 17.99 -14.08
N HIS A 72 8.11 17.93 -12.95
CA HIS A 72 7.44 19.08 -12.35
C HIS A 72 8.34 19.70 -11.25
N VAL A 73 7.99 20.90 -10.78
CA VAL A 73 8.81 21.69 -9.82
C VAL A 73 9.05 20.99 -8.48
N GLY A 74 8.22 20.05 -8.09
CA GLY A 74 8.41 19.28 -6.86
C GLY A 74 9.59 18.29 -6.92
N HIS A 75 9.96 17.80 -8.09
CA HIS A 75 11.09 16.88 -8.24
C HIS A 75 12.44 17.51 -7.85
N PRO A 76 12.81 18.71 -8.39
CA PRO A 76 14.06 19.34 -8.02
C PRO A 76 14.21 19.65 -6.53
N LEU A 77 13.12 19.85 -5.81
CA LEU A 77 13.16 20.18 -4.39
C LEU A 77 13.90 19.13 -3.56
N GLY A 78 13.56 17.86 -3.75
CA GLY A 78 14.26 16.75 -3.10
C GLY A 78 15.64 16.50 -3.68
N TYR A 79 15.75 16.44 -5.01
CA TYR A 79 16.98 16.06 -5.70
C TYR A 79 18.13 17.05 -5.50
N ILE A 80 17.83 18.35 -5.39
CA ILE A 80 18.87 19.36 -5.09
C ILE A 80 19.38 19.21 -3.66
N ALA A 81 18.50 18.93 -2.70
CA ALA A 81 18.91 18.75 -1.30
C ALA A 81 19.85 17.54 -1.13
N THR A 82 19.49 16.40 -1.71
CA THR A 82 20.29 15.17 -1.67
C THR A 82 21.57 15.29 -2.48
N ASP A 83 21.56 16.01 -3.59
CA ASP A 83 22.77 16.31 -4.39
C ASP A 83 23.77 17.17 -3.61
N VAL A 84 23.31 18.22 -2.92
CA VAL A 84 24.15 19.04 -2.05
C VAL A 84 24.78 18.19 -0.95
N PHE A 85 23.98 17.34 -0.29
CA PHE A 85 24.45 16.40 0.73
C PHE A 85 25.47 15.43 0.18
N ALA A 86 25.19 14.81 -0.97
CA ALA A 86 26.09 13.87 -1.63
C ALA A 86 27.44 14.51 -2.02
N ARG A 87 27.41 15.72 -2.60
CA ARG A 87 28.63 16.49 -2.95
C ARG A 87 29.46 16.85 -1.73
N PHE A 88 28.81 17.34 -0.66
CA PHE A 88 29.49 17.63 0.60
C PHE A 88 30.29 16.44 1.11
N HIS A 89 29.65 15.26 1.19
CA HIS A 89 30.32 14.07 1.66
C HIS A 89 31.41 13.55 0.72
N ARG A 90 31.22 13.68 -0.59
CA ARG A 90 32.26 13.33 -1.58
C ARG A 90 33.47 14.24 -1.44
N MET A 91 33.27 15.54 -1.22
CA MET A 91 34.37 16.49 -0.96
C MET A 91 35.15 16.18 0.33
N HIS A 92 34.52 15.47 1.29
CA HIS A 92 35.16 14.98 2.52
C HIS A 92 35.76 13.58 2.35
N GLY A 93 35.92 13.07 1.12
CA GLY A 93 36.61 11.82 0.82
C GLY A 93 35.78 10.54 0.95
N ARG A 94 34.48 10.63 1.13
CA ARG A 94 33.61 9.45 1.15
C ARG A 94 33.36 8.89 -0.25
N ASN A 95 33.28 7.57 -0.33
CA ASN A 95 32.72 6.90 -1.52
C ASN A 95 31.19 7.02 -1.51
N VAL A 96 30.67 7.99 -2.25
CA VAL A 96 29.24 8.28 -2.29
C VAL A 96 28.59 7.60 -3.48
N LEU A 97 27.73 6.63 -3.21
CA LEU A 97 26.80 6.08 -4.19
C LEU A 97 25.52 6.92 -4.17
N HIS A 98 25.30 7.69 -5.21
CA HIS A 98 24.10 8.47 -5.44
C HIS A 98 23.59 8.19 -6.85
N ALA A 99 22.47 7.52 -6.98
CA ALA A 99 21.88 7.10 -8.26
C ALA A 99 20.42 7.45 -8.31
N LEU A 100 19.87 7.62 -9.51
CA LEU A 100 18.46 7.90 -9.76
C LEU A 100 17.96 6.99 -10.89
N GLY A 101 16.84 6.32 -10.62
CA GLY A 101 16.13 5.50 -11.60
C GLY A 101 14.78 6.12 -12.01
N TYR A 102 13.92 5.29 -12.62
CA TYR A 102 12.59 5.67 -13.08
C TYR A 102 11.58 4.60 -12.68
N ASP A 103 10.52 4.99 -11.97
CA ASP A 103 9.39 4.11 -11.68
C ASP A 103 8.47 4.07 -12.89
N ALA A 104 8.71 3.10 -13.77
CA ALA A 104 8.23 3.15 -15.14
C ALA A 104 6.98 2.31 -15.42
N PHE A 105 6.59 1.40 -14.51
CA PHE A 105 5.29 0.72 -14.55
C PHE A 105 4.20 1.64 -14.03
N GLY A 106 2.98 1.50 -14.56
CA GLY A 106 1.83 2.14 -13.93
C GLY A 106 0.69 2.49 -14.85
N LEU A 107 -0.46 2.67 -14.24
CA LEU A 107 -1.74 2.97 -14.86
C LEU A 107 -1.71 4.18 -15.82
N PRO A 108 -1.00 5.29 -15.56
CA PRO A 108 -0.98 6.41 -16.50
C PRO A 108 -0.43 6.08 -17.89
N ALA A 109 0.63 5.27 -17.97
CA ALA A 109 1.20 4.83 -19.23
C ALA A 109 0.25 3.88 -19.98
N GLU A 110 -0.42 2.99 -19.23
CA GLU A 110 -1.40 2.05 -19.78
C GLU A 110 -2.64 2.77 -20.29
N GLN A 111 -3.18 3.74 -19.56
CA GLN A 111 -4.33 4.54 -19.99
C GLN A 111 -4.00 5.38 -21.22
N TYR A 112 -2.83 5.96 -21.30
CA TYR A 112 -2.38 6.67 -22.50
C TYR A 112 -2.30 5.73 -23.71
N ALA A 113 -1.82 4.51 -23.51
CA ALA A 113 -1.78 3.48 -24.53
C ALA A 113 -3.18 3.11 -25.05
N VAL A 114 -4.16 2.93 -24.15
CA VAL A 114 -5.56 2.67 -24.51
C VAL A 114 -6.15 3.82 -25.33
N GLN A 115 -5.89 5.07 -24.93
CA GLN A 115 -6.42 6.26 -25.61
C GLN A 115 -5.79 6.52 -26.99
N THR A 116 -4.52 6.21 -27.14
CA THR A 116 -3.75 6.61 -28.36
C THR A 116 -3.42 5.44 -29.28
N GLY A 117 -3.61 4.18 -28.83
CA GLY A 117 -3.16 3.00 -29.54
C GLY A 117 -1.63 2.83 -29.57
N THR A 118 -0.90 3.61 -28.75
CA THR A 118 0.57 3.56 -28.68
C THR A 118 1.01 2.58 -27.60
N HIS A 119 1.97 1.70 -27.91
CA HIS A 119 2.48 0.77 -26.91
C HIS A 119 3.09 1.50 -25.70
N PRO A 120 2.78 1.13 -24.44
CA PRO A 120 3.23 1.85 -23.23
C PRO A 120 4.75 2.05 -23.18
N ARG A 121 5.54 1.08 -23.60
CA ARG A 121 7.01 1.16 -23.64
C ARG A 121 7.51 2.36 -24.42
N SER A 122 6.97 2.60 -25.63
CA SER A 122 7.43 3.70 -26.50
C SER A 122 7.26 5.05 -25.83
N THR A 123 6.11 5.28 -25.20
CA THR A 123 5.83 6.52 -24.48
C THR A 123 6.71 6.65 -23.23
N THR A 124 6.85 5.57 -22.48
CA THR A 124 7.67 5.55 -21.24
C THR A 124 9.14 5.84 -21.56
N GLU A 125 9.72 5.19 -22.56
CA GLU A 125 11.10 5.43 -23.00
C GLU A 125 11.33 6.87 -23.47
N ALA A 126 10.39 7.45 -24.23
CA ALA A 126 10.44 8.84 -24.64
C ALA A 126 10.40 9.81 -23.45
N ASN A 127 9.53 9.55 -22.47
CA ASN A 127 9.42 10.34 -21.25
C ASN A 127 10.71 10.23 -20.39
N ILE A 128 11.27 9.04 -20.24
CA ILE A 128 12.55 8.82 -19.53
C ILE A 128 13.67 9.59 -20.22
N ALA A 129 13.76 9.54 -21.55
CA ALA A 129 14.78 10.29 -22.29
C ALA A 129 14.66 11.80 -22.07
N ASN A 130 13.43 12.33 -22.03
CA ASN A 130 13.19 13.73 -21.72
C ASN A 130 13.56 14.09 -20.27
N MET A 131 13.16 13.28 -19.30
CA MET A 131 13.51 13.48 -17.88
C MET A 131 15.02 13.42 -17.65
N ARG A 132 15.73 12.48 -18.28
CA ARG A 132 17.21 12.43 -18.26
C ARG A 132 17.85 13.72 -18.73
N ARG A 133 17.34 14.29 -19.83
CA ARG A 133 17.81 15.58 -20.35
C ARG A 133 17.56 16.72 -19.36
N GLN A 134 16.38 16.75 -18.73
CA GLN A 134 16.02 17.77 -17.74
C GLN A 134 16.88 17.66 -16.47
N LEU A 135 17.06 16.43 -15.93
CA LEU A 135 17.93 16.18 -14.77
C LEU A 135 19.39 16.58 -15.05
N ARG A 136 19.87 16.30 -16.28
CA ARG A 136 21.20 16.74 -16.68
C ARG A 136 21.31 18.27 -16.64
N ARG A 137 20.28 18.99 -17.11
CA ARG A 137 20.28 20.48 -17.10
C ARG A 137 20.29 21.06 -15.67
N LEU A 138 19.81 20.32 -14.68
CA LEU A 138 19.92 20.71 -13.26
C LEU A 138 21.35 20.51 -12.71
N GLY A 139 22.22 19.82 -13.44
CA GLY A 139 23.61 19.58 -13.04
C GLY A 139 23.77 18.64 -11.86
N LEU A 140 22.82 17.74 -11.62
CA LEU A 140 22.85 16.81 -10.50
C LEU A 140 23.95 15.75 -10.65
N GLY A 141 24.59 15.41 -9.53
CA GLY A 141 25.74 14.53 -9.44
C GLY A 141 25.40 13.06 -9.21
N HIS A 142 24.46 12.50 -9.97
CA HIS A 142 24.13 11.09 -9.92
C HIS A 142 25.13 10.24 -10.73
N ASP A 143 25.41 9.02 -10.25
CA ASP A 143 26.13 8.01 -11.06
C ASP A 143 25.20 7.47 -12.14
N ARG A 144 25.35 7.98 -13.35
CA ARG A 144 24.49 7.68 -14.49
C ARG A 144 24.58 6.24 -15.00
N ARG A 145 25.67 5.56 -14.71
CA ARG A 145 25.89 4.14 -15.08
C ARG A 145 24.93 3.22 -14.28
N ARG A 146 24.37 3.72 -13.18
CA ARG A 146 23.45 3.02 -12.28
C ARG A 146 21.99 3.46 -12.43
N SER A 147 21.72 4.30 -13.43
CA SER A 147 20.35 4.68 -13.74
C SER A 147 19.64 3.51 -14.41
N LEU A 148 18.44 3.19 -13.94
CA LEU A 148 17.60 2.10 -14.45
C LEU A 148 16.14 2.54 -14.54
N ALA A 149 15.34 1.82 -15.30
CA ALA A 149 13.88 1.88 -15.24
C ALA A 149 13.35 0.58 -14.65
N THR A 150 12.29 0.64 -13.85
CA THR A 150 11.69 -0.57 -13.27
C THR A 150 11.14 -1.52 -14.34
N THR A 151 10.93 -1.03 -15.58
CA THR A 151 10.54 -1.81 -16.77
C THR A 151 11.71 -2.45 -17.51
N ASP A 152 12.95 -2.20 -17.09
CA ASP A 152 14.12 -2.89 -17.67
C ASP A 152 14.08 -4.37 -17.27
N VAL A 153 14.32 -5.26 -18.24
CA VAL A 153 14.32 -6.72 -18.02
C VAL A 153 15.32 -7.10 -16.93
N ASP A 154 16.52 -6.51 -16.96
CA ASP A 154 17.58 -6.74 -16.01
C ASP A 154 17.23 -6.25 -14.59
N PHE A 155 16.19 -5.45 -14.44
CA PHE A 155 15.66 -5.03 -13.16
C PHE A 155 14.49 -5.90 -12.69
N TYR A 156 13.41 -6.01 -13.48
CA TYR A 156 12.18 -6.65 -12.99
C TYR A 156 12.32 -8.17 -12.82
N HIS A 157 13.27 -8.85 -13.46
CA HIS A 157 13.49 -10.27 -13.19
C HIS A 157 13.88 -10.51 -11.72
N TRP A 158 14.54 -9.53 -11.06
CA TRP A 158 14.80 -9.62 -9.62
C TRP A 158 13.53 -9.47 -8.79
N THR A 159 12.59 -8.65 -9.20
CA THR A 159 11.26 -8.56 -8.58
C THR A 159 10.54 -9.90 -8.68
N GLN A 160 10.60 -10.55 -9.83
CA GLN A 160 10.02 -11.89 -10.01
C GLN A 160 10.73 -12.95 -9.15
N TRP A 161 12.05 -12.87 -9.07
CA TRP A 161 12.82 -13.76 -8.21
C TRP A 161 12.47 -13.57 -6.73
N ILE A 162 12.36 -12.34 -6.26
CA ILE A 162 11.94 -12.01 -4.89
C ILE A 162 10.54 -12.58 -4.62
N PHE A 163 9.60 -12.39 -5.56
CA PHE A 163 8.27 -12.98 -5.45
C PHE A 163 8.32 -14.49 -5.24
N LEU A 164 9.13 -15.22 -6.02
CA LEU A 164 9.30 -16.66 -5.88
C LEU A 164 9.91 -17.06 -4.53
N GLN A 165 10.83 -16.25 -3.99
CA GLN A 165 11.38 -16.51 -2.65
C GLN A 165 10.28 -16.35 -1.58
N ILE A 166 9.46 -15.30 -1.66
CA ILE A 166 8.36 -15.06 -0.74
C ILE A 166 7.30 -16.17 -0.89
N PHE A 167 6.95 -16.57 -2.12
CA PHE A 167 6.01 -17.65 -2.38
C PHE A 167 6.48 -18.98 -1.78
N ASN A 168 7.77 -19.28 -1.86
CA ASN A 168 8.36 -20.49 -1.29
C ASN A 168 8.74 -20.36 0.19
N SER A 169 8.13 -19.42 0.90
CA SER A 169 8.39 -19.15 2.31
C SER A 169 7.09 -19.15 3.14
N TRP A 170 7.24 -19.46 4.42
CA TRP A 170 6.23 -19.29 5.45
C TRP A 170 6.80 -18.47 6.61
N TYR A 171 5.96 -17.86 7.42
CA TYR A 171 6.41 -17.10 8.59
C TYR A 171 6.43 -17.99 9.82
N ASP A 172 7.62 -18.20 10.37
CA ASP A 172 7.82 -18.91 11.65
C ASP A 172 7.66 -17.89 12.79
N VAL A 173 6.56 -17.99 13.51
CA VAL A 173 6.22 -17.07 14.61
C VAL A 173 7.22 -17.18 15.74
N ASP A 174 7.69 -18.40 16.06
CA ASP A 174 8.60 -18.65 17.19
C ASP A 174 9.99 -18.06 16.92
N GLN A 175 10.42 -18.06 15.65
CA GLN A 175 11.67 -17.47 15.24
C GLN A 175 11.54 -16.03 14.70
N ALA A 176 10.32 -15.49 14.62
CA ALA A 176 9.98 -14.17 14.07
C ALA A 176 10.63 -13.88 12.70
N LYS A 177 10.64 -14.88 11.80
CA LYS A 177 11.26 -14.76 10.47
C LYS A 177 10.63 -15.68 9.43
N ALA A 178 10.83 -15.33 8.14
CA ALA A 178 10.48 -16.24 7.05
C ALA A 178 11.46 -17.44 7.00
N ARG A 179 10.91 -18.62 6.69
CA ARG A 179 11.65 -19.86 6.46
C ARG A 179 11.16 -20.53 5.18
N PRO A 180 12.01 -21.36 4.52
CA PRO A 180 11.60 -22.12 3.35
C PRO A 180 10.39 -23.02 3.63
N ILE A 181 9.41 -23.05 2.73
CA ILE A 181 8.18 -23.85 2.90
C ILE A 181 8.45 -25.34 3.00
N VAL A 182 9.54 -25.82 2.39
CA VAL A 182 9.96 -27.22 2.48
C VAL A 182 10.36 -27.65 3.89
N GLU A 183 10.78 -26.72 4.74
CA GLU A 183 11.07 -27.02 6.14
C GLU A 183 9.79 -27.23 6.94
N LEU A 184 8.73 -26.49 6.61
CA LEU A 184 7.40 -26.70 7.21
C LEU A 184 6.82 -28.06 6.75
N GLU A 185 6.95 -28.39 5.48
CA GLU A 185 6.52 -29.69 4.94
C GLU A 185 7.24 -30.84 5.65
N ALA A 186 8.56 -30.74 5.85
CA ALA A 186 9.34 -31.73 6.58
C ALA A 186 8.91 -31.85 8.04
N ALA A 187 8.59 -30.75 8.71
CA ALA A 187 8.12 -30.75 10.10
C ALA A 187 6.76 -31.45 10.24
N PHE A 188 5.84 -31.27 9.29
CA PHE A 188 4.59 -32.05 9.26
C PHE A 188 4.84 -33.53 8.96
N ALA A 189 5.71 -33.85 8.01
CA ALA A 189 6.01 -35.22 7.62
C ALA A 189 6.71 -36.01 8.72
N SER A 190 7.53 -35.38 9.55
CA SER A 190 8.21 -36.00 10.69
C SER A 190 7.35 -36.09 11.96
N GLY A 191 6.20 -35.39 12.00
CA GLY A 191 5.38 -35.25 13.20
C GLY A 191 5.92 -34.26 14.23
N GLU A 192 6.98 -33.51 13.90
CA GLU A 192 7.49 -32.39 14.75
C GLU A 192 6.43 -31.30 14.91
N ARG A 193 5.62 -31.09 13.86
CA ARG A 193 4.49 -30.16 13.89
C ARG A 193 3.19 -30.91 13.55
N ALA A 194 2.17 -30.73 14.39
CA ALA A 194 0.83 -31.27 14.14
C ALA A 194 0.02 -30.31 13.25
N LEU A 195 -0.94 -30.86 12.51
CA LEU A 195 -1.94 -30.07 11.80
C LEU A 195 -2.93 -29.46 12.81
N GLU A 196 -3.41 -28.25 12.55
CA GLU A 196 -4.36 -27.55 13.44
C GLU A 196 -5.70 -28.28 13.57
N ASP A 197 -6.12 -28.99 12.52
CA ASP A 197 -7.34 -29.78 12.49
C ASP A 197 -7.19 -31.21 13.06
N GLY A 198 -6.00 -31.55 13.57
CA GLY A 198 -5.70 -32.84 14.20
C GLY A 198 -5.58 -34.04 13.25
N ARG A 199 -5.67 -33.84 11.92
CA ARG A 199 -5.44 -34.91 10.94
C ARG A 199 -3.97 -35.32 10.89
N ASP A 200 -3.71 -36.56 10.48
CA ASP A 200 -2.35 -37.02 10.22
C ASP A 200 -1.89 -36.57 8.82
N TRP A 201 -0.73 -35.93 8.75
CA TRP A 201 -0.11 -35.51 7.49
C TRP A 201 0.03 -36.65 6.49
N ALA A 202 0.37 -37.85 6.94
CA ALA A 202 0.53 -39.03 6.10
C ALA A 202 -0.78 -39.46 5.43
N SER A 203 -1.92 -39.17 6.06
CA SER A 203 -3.25 -39.52 5.54
C SER A 203 -3.77 -38.57 4.46
N LEU A 204 -3.15 -37.38 4.31
CA LEU A 204 -3.58 -36.39 3.34
C LEU A 204 -3.19 -36.76 1.91
N THR A 205 -4.09 -36.48 0.95
CA THR A 205 -3.77 -36.50 -0.47
C THR A 205 -2.78 -35.42 -0.85
N ALA A 206 -2.13 -35.49 -2.00
CA ALA A 206 -1.22 -34.48 -2.49
C ALA A 206 -1.88 -33.10 -2.61
N SER A 207 -3.15 -33.05 -3.03
CA SER A 207 -3.92 -31.80 -3.13
C SER A 207 -4.22 -31.18 -1.75
N GLU A 208 -4.57 -31.99 -0.77
CA GLU A 208 -4.81 -31.51 0.60
C GLU A 208 -3.52 -31.00 1.24
N ARG A 209 -2.38 -31.70 1.05
CA ARG A 209 -1.07 -31.23 1.52
C ARG A 209 -0.71 -29.88 0.90
N ALA A 210 -0.91 -29.74 -0.42
CA ALA A 210 -0.70 -28.46 -1.10
C ALA A 210 -1.58 -27.35 -0.50
N GLY A 211 -2.86 -27.63 -0.25
CA GLY A 211 -3.78 -26.69 0.38
C GLY A 211 -3.36 -26.28 1.79
N VAL A 212 -2.87 -27.24 2.60
CA VAL A 212 -2.31 -26.94 3.92
C VAL A 212 -1.09 -26.04 3.79
N LEU A 213 -0.11 -26.36 2.93
CA LEU A 213 1.08 -25.53 2.74
C LEU A 213 0.73 -24.12 2.25
N ASP A 214 -0.24 -24.00 1.34
CA ASP A 214 -0.70 -22.70 0.82
C ASP A 214 -1.36 -21.84 1.90
N SER A 215 -1.95 -22.43 2.93
CA SER A 215 -2.47 -21.69 4.07
C SER A 215 -1.38 -21.01 4.93
N TYR A 216 -0.14 -21.49 4.85
CA TYR A 216 1.02 -20.93 5.54
C TYR A 216 1.90 -20.04 4.66
N ARG A 217 1.83 -20.17 3.33
CA ARG A 217 2.67 -19.38 2.41
C ARG A 217 2.49 -17.90 2.64
N LEU A 218 3.58 -17.13 2.54
CA LEU A 218 3.54 -15.68 2.61
C LEU A 218 2.87 -15.03 1.38
N VAL A 219 2.82 -15.74 0.27
CA VAL A 219 2.05 -15.35 -0.93
C VAL A 219 1.06 -16.47 -1.25
N TYR A 220 -0.19 -16.12 -1.49
CA TYR A 220 -1.26 -17.06 -1.77
C TYR A 220 -2.30 -16.43 -2.71
N GLU A 221 -3.08 -17.26 -3.39
CA GLU A 221 -4.22 -16.81 -4.18
C GLU A 221 -5.49 -16.78 -3.32
N SER A 222 -6.30 -15.76 -3.49
CA SER A 222 -7.60 -15.63 -2.83
C SER A 222 -8.61 -14.94 -3.74
N ASN A 223 -9.88 -15.31 -3.60
CA ASN A 223 -10.99 -14.53 -4.12
C ASN A 223 -11.27 -13.38 -3.15
N SER A 224 -10.82 -12.20 -3.51
CA SER A 224 -10.95 -11.02 -2.65
C SER A 224 -11.91 -10.01 -3.24
N MET A 225 -12.66 -9.32 -2.37
CA MET A 225 -13.47 -8.19 -2.75
C MET A 225 -12.57 -7.02 -3.11
N VAL A 226 -12.62 -6.57 -4.35
CA VAL A 226 -11.77 -5.51 -4.89
C VAL A 226 -12.59 -4.38 -5.48
N ASN A 227 -11.99 -3.20 -5.58
CA ASN A 227 -12.58 -2.05 -6.26
C ASN A 227 -12.30 -2.16 -7.77
N TRP A 228 -13.23 -2.70 -8.53
CA TRP A 228 -13.11 -2.87 -9.97
C TRP A 228 -13.59 -1.61 -10.71
N CYS A 229 -12.75 -1.06 -11.55
CA CYS A 229 -13.10 0.06 -12.42
C CYS A 229 -13.18 -0.38 -13.89
N PRO A 230 -14.38 -0.59 -14.47
CA PRO A 230 -14.51 -1.00 -15.88
C PRO A 230 -13.96 0.04 -16.86
N GLY A 231 -14.07 1.33 -16.53
CA GLY A 231 -13.59 2.42 -17.37
C GLY A 231 -12.06 2.48 -17.50
N LEU A 232 -11.34 1.99 -16.47
CA LEU A 232 -9.88 1.86 -16.47
C LEU A 232 -9.42 0.43 -16.77
N GLY A 233 -10.32 -0.57 -16.70
CA GLY A 233 -10.01 -1.98 -16.94
C GLY A 233 -9.11 -2.61 -15.87
N THR A 234 -9.12 -2.08 -14.64
CA THR A 234 -8.21 -2.51 -13.56
C THR A 234 -8.86 -2.43 -12.19
N VAL A 235 -8.17 -3.04 -11.21
CA VAL A 235 -8.47 -2.92 -9.78
C VAL A 235 -7.81 -1.65 -9.25
N LEU A 236 -8.49 -0.95 -8.36
CA LEU A 236 -8.02 0.26 -7.70
C LEU A 236 -7.81 0.03 -6.20
N ALA A 237 -6.77 0.66 -5.65
CA ALA A 237 -6.61 0.77 -4.21
C ALA A 237 -7.72 1.65 -3.59
N ASN A 238 -7.91 1.56 -2.28
CA ASN A 238 -8.94 2.36 -1.61
C ASN A 238 -8.70 3.87 -1.78
N GLU A 239 -7.43 4.28 -1.78
CA GLU A 239 -6.99 5.67 -1.94
C GLU A 239 -7.23 6.23 -3.35
N GLU A 240 -7.48 5.37 -4.33
CA GLU A 240 -7.76 5.75 -5.74
C GLU A 240 -9.27 5.83 -6.01
N VAL A 241 -10.11 5.59 -4.99
CA VAL A 241 -11.56 5.68 -5.08
C VAL A 241 -12.04 6.88 -4.26
N THR A 242 -12.74 7.79 -4.93
CA THR A 242 -13.30 8.99 -4.30
C THR A 242 -14.51 8.63 -3.42
N ALA A 243 -14.91 9.55 -2.52
CA ALA A 243 -16.03 9.33 -1.61
C ALA A 243 -17.39 9.06 -2.31
N ASP A 244 -17.53 9.50 -3.56
CA ASP A 244 -18.72 9.24 -4.39
C ASP A 244 -18.62 7.94 -5.22
N GLY A 245 -17.67 7.06 -4.89
CA GLY A 245 -17.53 5.74 -5.52
C GLY A 245 -17.00 5.77 -6.95
N ARG A 246 -16.16 6.74 -7.27
CA ARG A 246 -15.57 6.91 -8.59
C ARG A 246 -14.06 6.84 -8.53
N SER A 247 -13.41 6.54 -9.66
CA SER A 247 -11.96 6.59 -9.76
C SER A 247 -11.46 8.04 -9.70
N ASP A 248 -10.38 8.31 -8.98
CA ASP A 248 -9.69 9.61 -8.94
C ASP A 248 -9.19 10.03 -10.33
N ARG A 249 -8.85 9.05 -11.17
CA ARG A 249 -8.47 9.22 -12.56
C ARG A 249 -9.61 8.87 -13.48
N GLY A 250 -9.99 9.81 -14.36
CA GLY A 250 -11.01 9.61 -15.35
C GLY A 250 -12.45 9.64 -14.83
N ASN A 251 -12.66 9.73 -13.52
CA ASN A 251 -13.97 9.85 -12.88
C ASN A 251 -14.97 8.77 -13.31
N PHE A 252 -14.52 7.53 -13.44
CA PHE A 252 -15.33 6.37 -13.83
C PHE A 252 -16.00 5.72 -12.60
N PRO A 253 -17.19 5.12 -12.76
CA PRO A 253 -17.81 4.32 -11.69
C PRO A 253 -16.92 3.15 -11.26
N VAL A 254 -16.84 2.91 -9.95
CA VAL A 254 -16.11 1.80 -9.34
C VAL A 254 -17.10 0.86 -8.68
N PHE A 255 -16.91 -0.44 -8.83
CA PHE A 255 -17.80 -1.47 -8.31
C PHE A 255 -17.02 -2.45 -7.44
N ARG A 256 -17.61 -2.87 -6.34
CA ARG A 256 -17.09 -3.98 -5.53
C ARG A 256 -17.31 -5.29 -6.28
N LYS A 257 -16.26 -6.06 -6.49
CA LYS A 257 -16.29 -7.31 -7.23
C LYS A 257 -15.33 -8.33 -6.63
N ASN A 258 -15.76 -9.58 -6.52
CA ASN A 258 -14.87 -10.68 -6.20
C ASN A 258 -13.98 -11.01 -7.41
N LEU A 259 -12.66 -10.91 -7.21
CA LEU A 259 -11.67 -11.33 -8.18
C LEU A 259 -10.61 -12.21 -7.51
N ARG A 260 -10.14 -13.20 -8.27
CA ARG A 260 -8.97 -13.99 -7.87
C ARG A 260 -7.72 -13.14 -7.98
N GLN A 261 -7.04 -12.97 -6.86
CA GLN A 261 -5.87 -12.10 -6.71
C GLN A 261 -4.75 -12.84 -6.00
N TRP A 262 -3.51 -12.46 -6.32
CA TRP A 262 -2.37 -12.75 -5.47
C TRP A 262 -2.40 -11.85 -4.23
N MET A 263 -2.28 -12.47 -3.08
CA MET A 263 -2.26 -11.79 -1.78
C MET A 263 -0.92 -12.04 -1.09
N MET A 264 -0.43 -11.05 -0.34
CA MET A 264 0.73 -11.18 0.53
C MET A 264 0.29 -11.05 1.99
N ARG A 265 0.78 -11.95 2.87
CA ARG A 265 0.51 -11.92 4.31
C ARG A 265 1.36 -10.85 5.00
N ILE A 266 1.20 -9.58 4.61
CA ILE A 266 1.99 -8.47 5.16
C ILE A 266 1.82 -8.31 6.67
N THR A 267 0.65 -8.66 7.19
CA THR A 267 0.32 -8.57 8.63
C THR A 267 1.12 -9.56 9.49
N ALA A 268 1.70 -10.63 8.90
CA ALA A 268 2.60 -11.52 9.62
C ALA A 268 3.85 -10.80 10.18
N TYR A 269 4.21 -9.66 9.60
CA TYR A 269 5.35 -8.84 10.02
C TYR A 269 4.96 -7.59 10.82
N SER A 270 3.68 -7.38 11.12
CA SER A 270 3.21 -6.14 11.75
C SER A 270 3.91 -5.85 13.08
N ASP A 271 4.04 -6.84 13.95
CA ASP A 271 4.72 -6.69 15.24
C ASP A 271 6.20 -6.37 15.07
N ARG A 272 6.87 -7.10 14.19
CA ARG A 272 8.28 -6.89 13.90
C ARG A 272 8.55 -5.52 13.29
N LEU A 273 7.69 -5.05 12.38
CA LEU A 273 7.83 -3.72 11.79
C LEU A 273 7.75 -2.61 12.82
N ILE A 274 6.91 -2.76 13.86
CA ILE A 274 6.86 -1.80 14.97
C ILE A 274 8.13 -1.89 15.84
N ASP A 275 8.54 -3.09 16.19
CA ASP A 275 9.68 -3.32 17.08
C ASP A 275 11.00 -2.86 16.40
N ASP A 276 11.17 -3.13 15.12
CA ASP A 276 12.35 -2.75 14.34
C ASP A 276 12.50 -1.22 14.15
N LEU A 277 11.46 -0.41 14.41
CA LEU A 277 11.57 1.06 14.43
C LEU A 277 12.57 1.57 15.48
N GLU A 278 12.80 0.82 16.54
CA GLU A 278 13.75 1.21 17.59
C GLU A 278 15.21 1.16 17.11
N TYR A 279 15.52 0.39 16.06
CA TYR A 279 16.84 0.32 15.47
C TYR A 279 17.13 1.45 14.47
N LEU A 280 16.12 2.25 14.11
CA LEU A 280 16.23 3.29 13.10
C LEU A 280 16.52 4.65 13.72
N ASP A 281 17.50 5.35 13.16
CA ASP A 281 17.77 6.76 13.46
C ASP A 281 16.88 7.67 12.59
N TRP A 282 15.55 7.54 12.81
CA TRP A 282 14.53 8.33 12.10
C TRP A 282 13.92 9.38 13.00
N PRO A 283 13.41 10.49 12.41
CA PRO A 283 12.65 11.48 13.18
C PRO A 283 11.45 10.85 13.88
N GLU A 284 11.24 11.19 15.17
CA GLU A 284 10.21 10.55 16.00
C GLU A 284 8.79 10.69 15.42
N LYS A 285 8.50 11.81 14.73
CA LYS A 285 7.22 11.98 14.03
C LYS A 285 6.98 10.91 12.95
N VAL A 286 8.04 10.46 12.26
CA VAL A 286 7.93 9.41 11.23
C VAL A 286 7.69 8.06 11.91
N LYS A 287 8.43 7.73 12.97
CA LYS A 287 8.20 6.51 13.75
C LYS A 287 6.79 6.45 14.32
N THR A 288 6.28 7.56 14.84
CA THR A 288 4.91 7.68 15.36
C THR A 288 3.87 7.43 14.25
N MET A 289 4.06 7.99 13.07
CA MET A 289 3.18 7.73 11.93
C MET A 289 3.16 6.25 11.54
N GLN A 290 4.33 5.59 11.52
CA GLN A 290 4.44 4.14 11.24
C GLN A 290 3.72 3.30 12.30
N ARG A 291 3.94 3.60 13.59
CA ARG A 291 3.26 2.90 14.71
C ARG A 291 1.74 3.06 14.61
N ASN A 292 1.26 4.27 14.35
CA ASN A 292 -0.17 4.55 14.21
C ASN A 292 -0.78 3.85 12.99
N TRP A 293 -0.06 3.80 11.87
CA TRP A 293 -0.52 3.11 10.66
C TRP A 293 -0.70 1.61 10.88
N ILE A 294 0.28 0.96 11.51
CA ILE A 294 0.21 -0.47 11.83
C ILE A 294 -0.85 -0.73 12.90
N GLY A 295 -0.98 0.17 13.88
CA GLY A 295 -2.07 0.16 14.86
C GLY A 295 -2.05 -1.03 15.79
N ARG A 296 -0.86 -1.44 16.33
CA ARG A 296 -0.81 -2.51 17.34
C ARG A 296 -1.77 -2.18 18.49
N SER A 297 -2.74 -3.06 18.69
CA SER A 297 -3.77 -2.91 19.71
C SER A 297 -3.72 -4.10 20.67
N ARG A 298 -3.92 -3.82 21.96
CA ARG A 298 -4.05 -4.85 22.99
C ARG A 298 -5.45 -4.78 23.60
N GLY A 299 -6.08 -5.94 23.74
CA GLY A 299 -7.44 -6.01 24.25
C GLY A 299 -7.80 -7.45 24.62
N ALA A 300 -9.09 -7.66 24.80
CA ALA A 300 -9.67 -8.96 25.05
C ALA A 300 -10.63 -9.36 23.93
N GLN A 301 -10.62 -10.62 23.58
CA GLN A 301 -11.65 -11.23 22.76
C GLN A 301 -12.73 -11.78 23.70
N VAL A 302 -13.98 -11.45 23.42
CA VAL A 302 -15.13 -11.76 24.25
C VAL A 302 -16.23 -12.31 23.39
N SER A 303 -16.84 -13.43 23.81
CA SER A 303 -17.92 -14.08 23.07
C SER A 303 -19.29 -13.70 23.64
N PHE A 304 -20.15 -13.11 22.81
CA PHE A 304 -21.55 -12.85 23.09
C PHE A 304 -22.40 -13.91 22.35
N SER A 305 -22.75 -15.00 23.03
CA SER A 305 -23.50 -16.13 22.43
C SER A 305 -22.88 -16.65 21.11
N GLY A 306 -21.56 -16.72 21.02
CA GLY A 306 -20.85 -17.15 19.81
C GLY A 306 -20.48 -16.02 18.85
N ILE A 307 -20.88 -14.78 19.12
CA ILE A 307 -20.41 -13.59 18.38
C ILE A 307 -19.12 -13.12 19.06
N GLU A 308 -18.01 -13.28 18.37
CA GLU A 308 -16.69 -12.87 18.87
C GLU A 308 -16.48 -11.37 18.67
N VAL A 309 -16.23 -10.65 19.78
CA VAL A 309 -15.97 -9.21 19.80
C VAL A 309 -14.58 -8.96 20.37
N PHE A 310 -13.76 -8.18 19.68
CA PHE A 310 -12.51 -7.67 20.23
C PHE A 310 -12.72 -6.29 20.85
N THR A 311 -12.30 -6.09 22.10
CA THR A 311 -12.37 -4.79 22.76
C THR A 311 -11.05 -4.42 23.43
N THR A 312 -10.63 -3.16 23.29
CA THR A 312 -9.51 -2.57 24.05
C THR A 312 -9.92 -2.12 25.46
N ARG A 313 -11.21 -2.14 25.74
CA ARG A 313 -11.81 -1.72 27.02
C ARG A 313 -12.69 -2.81 27.62
N PRO A 314 -12.09 -3.96 28.01
CA PRO A 314 -12.86 -5.04 28.63
C PRO A 314 -13.51 -4.63 29.97
N ASP A 315 -13.00 -3.59 30.61
CA ASP A 315 -13.57 -2.97 31.82
C ASP A 315 -14.98 -2.41 31.59
N THR A 316 -15.36 -2.09 30.34
CA THR A 316 -16.68 -1.55 30.01
C THR A 316 -17.73 -2.59 29.66
N LEU A 317 -17.41 -3.88 29.68
CA LEU A 317 -18.32 -4.99 29.33
C LEU A 317 -19.65 -4.96 30.09
N PHE A 318 -19.64 -4.59 31.38
CA PHE A 318 -20.84 -4.47 32.18
C PHE A 318 -21.85 -3.42 31.67
N GLY A 319 -21.38 -2.45 30.90
CA GLY A 319 -22.19 -1.39 30.30
C GLY A 319 -22.51 -1.63 28.81
N ALA A 320 -22.20 -2.81 28.27
CA ALA A 320 -22.54 -3.14 26.89
C ALA A 320 -24.05 -3.25 26.73
N THR A 321 -24.60 -2.42 25.85
CA THR A 321 -26.07 -2.31 25.65
C THR A 321 -26.54 -2.95 24.36
N TYR A 322 -25.64 -3.16 23.38
CA TYR A 322 -25.94 -3.90 22.14
C TYR A 322 -24.64 -4.39 21.48
N VAL A 323 -24.80 -5.36 20.60
CA VAL A 323 -23.74 -5.89 19.73
C VAL A 323 -24.04 -5.53 18.29
N VAL A 324 -23.01 -5.18 17.51
CA VAL A 324 -23.17 -4.78 16.10
C VAL A 324 -22.22 -5.59 15.24
N LEU A 325 -22.74 -6.20 14.18
CA LEU A 325 -21.96 -6.91 13.17
C LEU A 325 -21.86 -6.08 11.89
N ALA A 326 -20.80 -6.32 11.15
CA ALA A 326 -20.72 -5.87 9.77
C ALA A 326 -21.87 -6.50 8.96
N PRO A 327 -22.50 -5.78 8.04
CA PRO A 327 -23.61 -6.31 7.24
C PRO A 327 -23.26 -7.56 6.43
N GLU A 328 -21.98 -7.73 6.08
CA GLU A 328 -21.44 -8.84 5.30
C GLU A 328 -20.92 -10.00 6.18
N HIS A 329 -21.02 -9.89 7.51
CA HIS A 329 -20.51 -10.91 8.42
C HIS A 329 -21.26 -12.22 8.25
N GLU A 330 -20.55 -13.35 8.26
CA GLU A 330 -21.08 -14.69 8.00
C GLU A 330 -22.18 -15.14 8.96
N LEU A 331 -22.13 -14.67 10.21
CA LEU A 331 -23.15 -14.99 11.23
C LEU A 331 -24.48 -14.29 11.01
N VAL A 332 -24.54 -13.21 10.23
CA VAL A 332 -25.75 -12.38 10.12
C VAL A 332 -26.95 -13.17 9.65
N ASP A 333 -26.79 -13.99 8.61
CA ASP A 333 -27.92 -14.74 8.04
C ASP A 333 -28.50 -15.76 9.03
N GLY A 334 -27.69 -16.31 9.92
CA GLY A 334 -28.11 -17.20 11.01
C GLY A 334 -28.75 -16.47 12.21
N LEU A 335 -28.55 -15.16 12.32
CA LEU A 335 -29.06 -14.31 13.41
C LEU A 335 -30.35 -13.59 13.05
N VAL A 336 -30.79 -13.62 11.79
CA VAL A 336 -32.05 -12.97 11.35
C VAL A 336 -33.24 -13.76 11.88
N ALA A 337 -34.00 -13.15 12.80
CA ALA A 337 -35.22 -13.78 13.31
C ALA A 337 -36.31 -13.82 12.24
N ALA A 338 -37.22 -14.80 12.33
CA ALA A 338 -38.34 -14.95 11.38
C ALA A 338 -39.33 -13.79 11.50
N GLU A 339 -39.59 -13.32 12.71
CA GLU A 339 -40.56 -12.25 13.04
C GLU A 339 -39.93 -11.29 14.06
N TRP A 340 -40.43 -10.07 14.11
CA TRP A 340 -40.00 -9.11 15.11
C TRP A 340 -40.41 -9.59 16.52
N PRO A 341 -39.50 -9.50 17.53
CA PRO A 341 -39.87 -9.69 18.91
C PRO A 341 -41.00 -8.73 19.34
N ALA A 342 -41.76 -9.10 20.37
CA ALA A 342 -42.76 -8.20 20.93
C ALA A 342 -42.11 -6.89 21.44
N GLU A 343 -42.80 -5.76 21.22
CA GLU A 343 -42.38 -4.44 21.72
C GLU A 343 -41.05 -3.86 21.13
N VAL A 344 -40.69 -4.24 19.90
CA VAL A 344 -39.52 -3.67 19.21
C VAL A 344 -39.79 -2.20 18.86
N PRO A 345 -38.87 -1.26 19.20
CA PRO A 345 -39.01 0.13 18.78
C PRO A 345 -39.00 0.25 17.25
N SER A 346 -39.90 1.07 16.71
CA SER A 346 -40.01 1.27 15.25
C SER A 346 -38.69 1.81 14.61
N SER A 347 -37.90 2.53 15.39
CA SER A 347 -36.57 3.01 14.96
C SER A 347 -35.56 1.88 14.69
N TRP A 348 -35.76 0.68 15.25
CA TRP A 348 -34.88 -0.46 15.08
C TRP A 348 -35.18 -1.30 13.85
N THR A 349 -36.44 -1.18 13.35
CA THR A 349 -36.93 -2.04 12.26
C THR A 349 -36.62 -1.50 10.87
N GLY A 350 -36.09 -0.26 10.77
CA GLY A 350 -35.93 0.42 9.49
C GLY A 350 -37.25 0.62 8.71
N GLY A 351 -38.41 0.47 9.39
CA GLY A 351 -39.75 0.56 8.78
C GLY A 351 -40.20 -0.69 8.03
N ALA A 352 -39.43 -1.80 8.09
CA ALA A 352 -39.74 -3.05 7.41
C ALA A 352 -40.72 -3.92 8.22
N ALA A 353 -41.50 -4.77 7.54
CA ALA A 353 -42.47 -5.66 8.17
C ALA A 353 -41.83 -6.85 8.88
N SER A 354 -40.59 -7.26 8.47
CA SER A 354 -39.85 -8.35 9.07
C SER A 354 -38.37 -8.04 9.19
N PRO A 355 -37.64 -8.76 10.10
CA PRO A 355 -36.18 -8.64 10.18
C PRO A 355 -35.47 -8.92 8.86
N GLY A 356 -35.88 -9.95 8.12
CA GLY A 356 -35.30 -10.30 6.83
C GLY A 356 -35.41 -9.21 5.78
N GLU A 357 -36.62 -8.56 5.69
CA GLU A 357 -36.78 -7.41 4.79
C GLU A 357 -35.92 -6.20 5.20
N ALA A 358 -35.80 -5.92 6.50
CA ALA A 358 -34.97 -4.84 7.00
C ALA A 358 -33.48 -5.04 6.65
N ILE A 359 -32.96 -6.24 6.91
CA ILE A 359 -31.57 -6.61 6.61
C ILE A 359 -31.29 -6.52 5.10
N ALA A 360 -32.21 -7.06 4.25
CA ALA A 360 -32.05 -7.01 2.79
C ALA A 360 -32.06 -5.56 2.27
N ALA A 361 -32.99 -4.74 2.73
CA ALA A 361 -33.09 -3.33 2.36
C ALA A 361 -31.85 -2.54 2.80
N TYR A 362 -31.35 -2.79 4.03
CA TYR A 362 -30.17 -2.13 4.56
C TYR A 362 -28.92 -2.51 3.75
N ARG A 363 -28.69 -3.81 3.51
CA ARG A 363 -27.59 -4.28 2.66
C ARG A 363 -27.62 -3.67 1.25
N ALA A 364 -28.82 -3.56 0.64
CA ALA A 364 -28.96 -2.91 -0.65
C ALA A 364 -28.60 -1.41 -0.62
N SER A 365 -28.99 -0.69 0.43
CA SER A 365 -28.72 0.74 0.58
C SER A 365 -27.24 1.09 0.74
N ILE A 366 -26.45 0.17 1.28
CA ILE A 366 -25.01 0.38 1.54
C ILE A 366 -24.11 -0.28 0.49
N SER A 367 -24.67 -1.06 -0.42
CA SER A 367 -23.90 -1.87 -1.39
C SER A 367 -22.97 -1.07 -2.28
N ALA A 368 -23.25 0.21 -2.51
CA ALA A 368 -22.44 1.13 -3.30
C ALA A 368 -21.39 1.92 -2.48
N LYS A 369 -21.50 1.90 -1.14
CA LYS A 369 -20.58 2.66 -0.27
C LYS A 369 -19.21 1.99 -0.18
N SER A 370 -18.15 2.78 -0.29
CA SER A 370 -16.78 2.35 -0.01
C SER A 370 -16.54 2.19 1.50
N ASP A 371 -15.51 1.41 1.89
CA ASP A 371 -15.15 1.26 3.31
C ASP A 371 -14.73 2.60 3.94
N LEU A 372 -14.06 3.47 3.18
CA LEU A 372 -13.70 4.82 3.63
C LEU A 372 -14.94 5.66 3.90
N GLU A 373 -15.89 5.68 2.98
CA GLU A 373 -17.17 6.39 3.14
C GLU A 373 -17.96 5.89 4.36
N ARG A 374 -17.96 4.57 4.58
CA ARG A 374 -18.58 3.93 5.77
C ARG A 374 -17.90 4.36 7.07
N GLN A 375 -16.58 4.51 7.10
CA GLN A 375 -15.83 4.98 8.27
C GLN A 375 -16.03 6.46 8.55
N GLU A 376 -16.00 7.30 7.52
CA GLU A 376 -16.07 8.76 7.64
C GLU A 376 -17.50 9.28 7.87
N ASN A 377 -18.51 8.46 7.57
CA ASN A 377 -19.90 8.86 7.76
C ASN A 377 -20.19 9.18 9.24
N LYS A 378 -20.56 10.44 9.48
CA LYS A 378 -20.91 10.92 10.83
C LYS A 378 -22.26 10.40 11.31
N GLU A 379 -23.16 10.10 10.38
CA GLU A 379 -24.48 9.55 10.69
C GLU A 379 -24.36 8.03 10.82
N LYS A 380 -24.46 7.54 12.06
CA LYS A 380 -24.39 6.10 12.36
C LYS A 380 -25.77 5.50 12.16
N THR A 381 -25.87 4.64 11.14
CA THR A 381 -27.11 3.91 10.81
C THR A 381 -26.94 2.43 11.08
N GLY A 382 -28.05 1.73 11.27
CA GLY A 382 -28.08 0.28 11.48
C GLY A 382 -29.48 -0.23 11.60
N VAL A 383 -29.66 -1.55 11.49
CA VAL A 383 -30.96 -2.22 11.69
C VAL A 383 -30.81 -3.42 12.61
N PHE A 384 -31.85 -3.71 13.38
CA PHE A 384 -31.89 -4.82 14.29
C PHE A 384 -32.09 -6.15 13.55
N THR A 385 -31.42 -7.21 13.98
CA THR A 385 -31.56 -8.54 13.39
C THR A 385 -32.79 -9.31 13.87
N GLY A 386 -33.44 -8.82 14.92
CA GLY A 386 -34.51 -9.53 15.63
C GLY A 386 -33.98 -10.49 16.71
N SER A 387 -32.68 -10.64 16.84
CA SER A 387 -32.04 -11.56 17.81
C SER A 387 -31.29 -10.82 18.91
N TYR A 388 -31.11 -11.52 20.01
CA TYR A 388 -30.35 -11.05 21.18
C TYR A 388 -29.15 -11.97 21.45
N ALA A 389 -28.13 -11.42 22.07
CA ALA A 389 -26.96 -12.16 22.54
C ALA A 389 -26.76 -11.93 24.03
N GLU A 390 -26.29 -12.93 24.75
CA GLU A 390 -26.01 -12.84 26.17
C GLU A 390 -24.69 -12.15 26.43
N ASN A 391 -24.70 -11.12 27.26
CA ASN A 391 -23.48 -10.50 27.78
C ASN A 391 -22.81 -11.46 28.78
N PRO A 392 -21.59 -11.93 28.51
CA PRO A 392 -20.96 -13.01 29.30
C PRO A 392 -20.59 -12.61 30.74
N VAL A 393 -20.60 -11.31 31.08
CA VAL A 393 -20.18 -10.86 32.42
C VAL A 393 -21.37 -10.61 33.36
N ASN A 394 -22.57 -10.36 32.85
CA ASN A 394 -23.75 -10.09 33.71
C ASN A 394 -25.00 -10.91 33.32
N GLY A 395 -24.95 -11.69 32.23
CA GLY A 395 -26.06 -12.52 31.75
C GLY A 395 -27.21 -11.77 31.10
N GLU A 396 -27.08 -10.45 30.87
CA GLU A 396 -28.11 -9.66 30.24
C GLU A 396 -28.21 -9.96 28.75
N GLN A 397 -29.45 -9.97 28.23
CA GLN A 397 -29.70 -10.12 26.81
C GLN A 397 -29.60 -8.75 26.12
N VAL A 398 -28.64 -8.60 25.24
CA VAL A 398 -28.40 -7.37 24.47
C VAL A 398 -28.81 -7.57 23.01
N PRO A 399 -29.49 -6.59 22.36
CA PRO A 399 -29.92 -6.72 20.96
C PRO A 399 -28.73 -6.74 20.01
N VAL A 400 -28.87 -7.49 18.92
CA VAL A 400 -27.87 -7.64 17.87
C VAL A 400 -28.27 -6.85 16.63
N PHE A 401 -27.44 -5.90 16.22
CA PHE A 401 -27.64 -5.07 15.04
C PHE A 401 -26.66 -5.39 13.93
N ILE A 402 -26.96 -4.95 12.72
CA ILE A 402 -25.96 -4.74 11.67
C ILE A 402 -25.82 -3.25 11.39
N ALA A 403 -24.61 -2.80 11.10
CA ALA A 403 -24.34 -1.40 10.76
C ALA A 403 -23.16 -1.24 9.80
N ASP A 404 -23.26 -0.25 8.93
CA ASP A 404 -22.25 -0.02 7.88
C ASP A 404 -20.90 0.49 8.38
N TYR A 405 -20.85 1.08 9.57
CA TYR A 405 -19.58 1.52 10.18
C TYR A 405 -18.75 0.38 10.81
N VAL A 406 -19.29 -0.86 10.88
CA VAL A 406 -18.53 -2.06 11.25
C VAL A 406 -18.07 -2.76 9.98
N LEU A 407 -16.77 -3.06 9.89
CA LEU A 407 -16.16 -3.64 8.71
C LEU A 407 -15.62 -5.05 9.00
N THR A 408 -15.82 -5.99 8.06
CA THR A 408 -15.33 -7.37 8.17
C THR A 408 -13.81 -7.48 8.08
N GLY A 409 -13.15 -6.49 7.48
CA GLY A 409 -11.67 -6.45 7.38
C GLY A 409 -10.98 -5.89 8.63
N TYR A 410 -11.72 -5.54 9.70
CA TYR A 410 -11.18 -4.97 10.92
C TYR A 410 -11.67 -5.75 12.16
N GLY A 411 -10.70 -6.27 12.94
CA GLY A 411 -10.99 -7.09 14.10
C GLY A 411 -11.77 -8.36 13.74
N THR A 412 -12.82 -8.66 14.49
CA THR A 412 -13.70 -9.82 14.27
C THR A 412 -14.88 -9.53 13.35
N GLY A 413 -15.02 -8.30 12.83
CA GLY A 413 -16.23 -7.87 12.09
C GLY A 413 -17.45 -7.68 12.97
N ALA A 414 -17.27 -7.69 14.30
CA ALA A 414 -18.29 -7.42 15.30
C ALA A 414 -17.75 -6.54 16.42
N ILE A 415 -18.59 -5.69 16.98
CA ILE A 415 -18.27 -4.81 18.11
C ILE A 415 -19.35 -4.85 19.17
N MET A 416 -19.01 -4.58 20.41
CA MET A 416 -19.97 -4.19 21.45
C MET A 416 -20.07 -2.67 21.52
N ALA A 417 -21.22 -2.16 21.87
CA ALA A 417 -21.45 -0.74 22.08
C ALA A 417 -21.72 -0.44 23.55
N VAL A 418 -21.03 0.58 24.04
CA VAL A 418 -21.18 1.13 25.39
C VAL A 418 -21.41 2.63 25.23
N PRO A 419 -22.67 3.11 25.20
CA PRO A 419 -23.04 4.51 24.98
C PRO A 419 -22.51 5.45 26.05
#